data_f5c5d0be36524e2ed2d678ff7bea6771
#
_entry.id   f5c5d0be36524e2ed2d678ff7bea6771
#
_cell.length_a   1.000
_cell.length_b   1.000
_cell.length_c   1.000
_cell.angle_alpha   90.00
_cell.angle_beta   90.00
_cell.angle_gamma   90.00
#
_symmetry.space_group_name_H-M   'P 1'
#
loop_
_entity.id
_entity.type
_entity.pdbx_description
1 polymer ?
#
loop_
_entity_poly.entity_id
_entity_poly.type
_entity_poly.pdbx_seq_one_letter_code
_entity_poly.pdbx_strand_id
1 'polypeptide(L)'
;MIKIIRGLDITALGVCVYNRKWQPVHLQQGDMDGACAVFSIMMNLIALKVFTRNQVTNLNTSFKGNTSKGRLFKEFFVTQGLCRGGFYFSEIKEKLSHSFAKEVMSSVRQYATSVSDQASYVEELKIAIDDNLPLVTAITFRGGAHAILAIGYEEQEGVIRKIFCLDPGYTISQTSLWNSVITLNERKGMYCHQYITDNDDKNVFVSETLKIERK
;
A
#
# COMPACT_ATOMS: atom_id res chain seq x y z
N MET A 1 5.46 -1.42 21.77
CA MET A 1 4.30 -0.52 21.43
C MET A 1 3.82 -0.86 20.03
N ILE A 2 2.49 -0.90 19.80
CA ILE A 2 1.91 -1.02 18.44
C ILE A 2 1.37 0.36 18.04
N LYS A 3 1.69 0.78 16.82
CA LYS A 3 1.20 2.02 16.22
C LYS A 3 0.60 1.73 14.85
N ILE A 4 -0.64 2.17 14.64
CA ILE A 4 -1.37 2.08 13.37
C ILE A 4 -1.77 3.50 12.96
N ILE A 5 -1.85 3.81 11.66
CA ILE A 5 -2.37 5.10 11.18
C ILE A 5 -3.75 5.37 11.79
N ARG A 6 -3.97 6.63 12.19
CA ARG A 6 -5.23 7.04 12.82
C ARG A 6 -6.39 7.00 11.83
N GLY A 7 -7.57 6.70 12.33
CA GLY A 7 -8.81 6.70 11.56
C GLY A 7 -9.13 5.39 10.87
N LEU A 8 -8.26 4.38 10.96
CA LEU A 8 -8.67 2.99 10.72
C LEU A 8 -9.36 2.44 11.95
N ASP A 9 -10.45 1.72 11.74
CA ASP A 9 -11.21 1.04 12.79
C ASP A 9 -11.78 -0.27 12.27
N ILE A 10 -12.09 -1.18 13.19
CA ILE A 10 -12.78 -2.45 12.89
C ILE A 10 -14.27 -2.23 13.06
N THR A 11 -15.01 -2.48 12.00
CA THR A 11 -16.49 -2.44 12.01
C THR A 11 -17.06 -3.78 11.56
N ALA A 12 -18.38 -3.90 11.51
CA ALA A 12 -19.02 -5.08 10.91
C ALA A 12 -18.65 -5.30 9.43
N LEU A 13 -17.99 -4.33 8.79
CA LEU A 13 -17.50 -4.42 7.41
C LEU A 13 -15.98 -4.74 7.32
N GLY A 14 -15.33 -5.07 8.45
CA GLY A 14 -13.89 -5.25 8.58
C GLY A 14 -13.12 -3.94 8.81
N VAL A 15 -11.87 -3.86 8.33
CA VAL A 15 -11.04 -2.64 8.44
C VAL A 15 -11.61 -1.50 7.61
N CYS A 16 -11.99 -0.43 8.27
CA CYS A 16 -12.70 0.70 7.68
C CYS A 16 -12.02 2.04 7.99
N VAL A 17 -12.34 3.01 7.16
CA VAL A 17 -12.08 4.44 7.41
C VAL A 17 -13.40 5.21 7.40
N TYR A 18 -13.53 6.21 8.27
CA TYR A 18 -14.69 7.09 8.27
C TYR A 18 -14.49 8.26 7.29
N ASN A 19 -15.30 8.29 6.22
CA ASN A 19 -15.37 9.38 5.26
C ASN A 19 -16.86 9.62 4.92
N ARG A 20 -17.54 10.47 5.71
CA ARG A 20 -19.01 10.66 5.78
C ARG A 20 -19.79 9.42 6.25
N LYS A 21 -19.30 8.23 5.95
CA LYS A 21 -19.77 6.93 6.42
C LYS A 21 -18.58 5.99 6.56
N TRP A 22 -18.73 4.93 7.33
CA TRP A 22 -17.75 3.86 7.39
C TRP A 22 -17.66 3.14 6.04
N GLN A 23 -16.46 2.91 5.56
CA GLN A 23 -16.20 2.22 4.30
C GLN A 23 -14.95 1.35 4.41
N PRO A 24 -15.00 0.09 3.96
CA PRO A 24 -13.85 -0.79 3.97
C PRO A 24 -12.70 -0.22 3.15
N VAL A 25 -11.48 -0.35 3.69
CA VAL A 25 -10.25 0.09 3.02
C VAL A 25 -9.68 -1.02 2.15
N HIS A 26 -9.67 -2.26 2.65
CA HIS A 26 -9.07 -3.39 1.96
C HIS A 26 -9.77 -3.67 0.61
N LEU A 27 -8.95 -3.83 -0.44
CA LEU A 27 -9.34 -4.25 -1.78
C LEU A 27 -8.57 -5.52 -2.11
N GLN A 28 -9.26 -6.55 -2.60
CA GLN A 28 -8.64 -7.81 -3.03
C GLN A 28 -8.50 -7.84 -4.55
N GLN A 29 -7.31 -8.18 -5.03
CA GLN A 29 -7.05 -8.39 -6.46
C GLN A 29 -7.53 -9.78 -6.90
N GLY A 30 -7.71 -9.98 -8.20
CA GLY A 30 -8.01 -11.29 -8.78
C GLY A 30 -6.75 -12.14 -9.00
N ASP A 31 -6.94 -13.45 -9.20
CA ASP A 31 -5.85 -14.42 -9.38
C ASP A 31 -5.10 -14.25 -10.72
N MET A 32 -5.69 -13.54 -11.67
CA MET A 32 -5.18 -13.43 -13.05
C MET A 32 -4.53 -12.09 -13.38
N ASP A 33 -4.45 -11.19 -12.42
CA ASP A 33 -3.91 -9.84 -12.64
C ASP A 33 -2.64 -9.58 -11.83
N GLY A 34 -1.72 -8.79 -12.39
CA GLY A 34 -0.52 -8.26 -11.73
C GLY A 34 -0.77 -6.88 -11.10
N ALA A 35 -1.99 -6.57 -10.72
CA ALA A 35 -2.40 -5.23 -10.34
C ALA A 35 -2.17 -4.89 -8.85
N CYS A 36 -1.37 -5.65 -8.11
CA CYS A 36 -1.11 -5.43 -6.68
C CYS A 36 -0.76 -3.98 -6.35
N ALA A 37 0.06 -3.32 -7.17
CA ALA A 37 0.43 -1.93 -6.99
C ALA A 37 -0.79 -0.99 -7.15
N VAL A 38 -1.64 -1.21 -8.14
CA VAL A 38 -2.86 -0.41 -8.36
C VAL A 38 -3.83 -0.58 -7.20
N PHE A 39 -4.06 -1.81 -6.73
CA PHE A 39 -4.92 -2.08 -5.58
C PHE A 39 -4.36 -1.43 -4.31
N SER A 40 -3.05 -1.54 -4.05
CA SER A 40 -2.39 -0.92 -2.89
C SER A 40 -2.51 0.60 -2.90
N ILE A 41 -2.38 1.24 -4.08
CA ILE A 41 -2.59 2.68 -4.21
C ILE A 41 -4.05 3.06 -3.99
N MET A 42 -5.00 2.29 -4.51
CA MET A 42 -6.42 2.58 -4.29
C MET A 42 -6.79 2.43 -2.82
N MET A 43 -6.25 1.42 -2.11
CA MET A 43 -6.38 1.31 -0.66
C MET A 43 -5.77 2.51 0.06
N ASN A 44 -4.58 2.97 -0.35
CA ASN A 44 -3.94 4.18 0.18
C ASN A 44 -4.83 5.42 0.00
N LEU A 45 -5.34 5.66 -1.20
CA LEU A 45 -6.20 6.82 -1.52
C LEU A 45 -7.56 6.76 -0.80
N ILE A 46 -8.08 5.56 -0.49
CA ILE A 46 -9.27 5.39 0.36
C ILE A 46 -8.93 5.74 1.81
N ALA A 47 -7.81 5.22 2.35
CA ALA A 47 -7.35 5.51 3.70
C ALA A 47 -7.09 7.01 3.92
N LEU A 48 -6.51 7.70 2.94
CA LEU A 48 -6.32 9.16 2.91
C LEU A 48 -7.62 9.95 2.64
N LYS A 49 -8.77 9.28 2.46
CA LYS A 49 -10.08 9.91 2.18
C LYS A 49 -10.11 10.74 0.89
N VAL A 50 -9.21 10.49 -0.04
CA VAL A 50 -9.17 11.11 -1.38
C VAL A 50 -10.25 10.50 -2.27
N PHE A 51 -10.42 9.17 -2.19
CA PHE A 51 -11.51 8.43 -2.81
C PHE A 51 -12.45 7.81 -1.76
N THR A 52 -13.69 7.58 -2.14
CA THR A 52 -14.56 6.64 -1.44
C THR A 52 -14.41 5.25 -2.06
N ARG A 53 -14.63 4.18 -1.27
CA ARG A 53 -14.62 2.82 -1.80
C ARG A 53 -15.56 2.67 -3.00
N ASN A 54 -16.78 3.20 -2.91
CA ASN A 54 -17.76 3.13 -3.99
C ASN A 54 -17.26 3.79 -5.29
N GLN A 55 -16.47 4.86 -5.20
CA GLN A 55 -15.88 5.48 -6.38
C GLN A 55 -14.86 4.57 -7.07
N VAL A 56 -14.18 3.70 -6.31
CA VAL A 56 -13.16 2.78 -6.83
C VAL A 56 -13.77 1.48 -7.36
N THR A 57 -14.78 0.93 -6.66
CA THR A 57 -15.29 -0.42 -6.92
C THR A 57 -16.55 -0.46 -7.79
N ASN A 58 -17.26 0.66 -7.92
CA ASN A 58 -18.47 0.71 -8.74
C ASN A 58 -18.12 0.97 -10.21
N LEU A 59 -18.19 -0.06 -11.02
CA LEU A 59 -17.91 -0.01 -12.47
C LEU A 59 -18.83 0.98 -13.25
N ASN A 60 -20.01 1.30 -12.69
CA ASN A 60 -20.92 2.29 -13.26
C ASN A 60 -20.59 3.73 -12.85
N THR A 61 -19.58 3.95 -12.00
CA THR A 61 -19.17 5.29 -11.63
C THR A 61 -18.48 5.95 -12.81
N SER A 62 -19.19 6.88 -13.47
CA SER A 62 -18.58 7.73 -14.48
C SER A 62 -17.98 8.99 -13.84
N PHE A 63 -16.70 9.17 -13.99
CA PHE A 63 -16.06 10.46 -13.72
C PHE A 63 -16.05 11.29 -15.00
N LYS A 64 -16.34 12.59 -14.87
CA LYS A 64 -16.14 13.51 -16.00
C LYS A 64 -14.67 13.46 -16.40
N GLY A 65 -14.38 13.16 -17.66
CA GLY A 65 -13.02 12.92 -18.16
C GLY A 65 -12.04 14.09 -17.98
N ASN A 66 -12.55 15.31 -17.80
CA ASN A 66 -11.76 16.51 -17.53
C ASN A 66 -11.46 16.77 -16.03
N THR A 67 -11.99 15.94 -15.12
CA THR A 67 -11.67 16.04 -13.69
C THR A 67 -10.39 15.28 -13.36
N SER A 68 -9.68 15.67 -12.27
CA SER A 68 -8.49 14.94 -11.79
C SER A 68 -8.79 13.45 -11.57
N LYS A 69 -9.91 13.15 -10.92
CA LYS A 69 -10.36 11.76 -10.68
C LYS A 69 -10.63 11.01 -11.99
N GLY A 70 -11.31 11.65 -12.95
CA GLY A 70 -11.62 11.03 -14.24
C GLY A 70 -10.35 10.71 -15.04
N ARG A 71 -9.37 11.62 -15.05
CA ARG A 71 -8.08 11.38 -15.71
C ARG A 71 -7.33 10.22 -15.05
N LEU A 72 -7.25 10.20 -13.71
CA LEU A 72 -6.56 9.13 -12.99
C LEU A 72 -7.19 7.76 -13.26
N PHE A 73 -8.53 7.67 -13.23
CA PHE A 73 -9.23 6.43 -13.55
C PHE A 73 -9.01 5.98 -14.99
N LYS A 74 -9.02 6.92 -15.94
CA LYS A 74 -8.71 6.61 -17.34
C LYS A 74 -7.29 6.03 -17.49
N GLU A 75 -6.31 6.64 -16.83
CA GLU A 75 -4.91 6.18 -16.86
C GLU A 75 -4.77 4.75 -16.35
N PHE A 76 -5.35 4.43 -15.18
CA PHE A 76 -5.17 3.13 -14.54
C PHE A 76 -6.06 2.03 -15.11
N PHE A 77 -7.30 2.32 -15.48
CA PHE A 77 -8.29 1.29 -15.80
C PHE A 77 -8.68 1.23 -17.28
N VAL A 78 -8.51 2.31 -18.03
CA VAL A 78 -8.90 2.35 -19.46
C VAL A 78 -7.70 2.26 -20.37
N THR A 79 -6.67 3.09 -20.14
CA THR A 79 -5.51 3.17 -21.05
C THR A 79 -4.58 1.98 -20.92
N GLN A 80 -4.36 1.48 -19.71
CA GLN A 80 -3.45 0.35 -19.47
C GLN A 80 -4.14 -0.95 -19.10
N GLY A 81 -5.42 -0.88 -18.70
CA GLY A 81 -6.13 -2.05 -18.19
C GLY A 81 -5.51 -2.60 -16.90
N LEU A 82 -6.02 -3.73 -16.41
CA LEU A 82 -5.39 -4.50 -15.34
C LEU A 82 -4.17 -5.21 -15.94
N CYS A 83 -2.99 -4.76 -15.59
CA CYS A 83 -1.75 -5.18 -16.24
C CYS A 83 -1.21 -6.49 -15.64
N ARG A 84 -0.99 -7.51 -16.47
CA ARG A 84 -0.35 -8.76 -16.03
C ARG A 84 1.10 -8.59 -15.60
N GLY A 85 1.81 -7.61 -16.18
CA GLY A 85 3.21 -7.33 -15.89
C GLY A 85 3.45 -6.46 -14.65
N GLY A 86 2.39 -6.01 -13.99
CA GLY A 86 2.49 -5.07 -12.87
C GLY A 86 2.80 -3.63 -13.30
N PHE A 87 3.03 -2.77 -12.31
CA PHE A 87 3.43 -1.38 -12.50
C PHE A 87 4.65 -1.06 -11.65
N TYR A 88 5.62 -0.36 -12.20
CA TYR A 88 6.69 0.26 -11.42
C TYR A 88 6.17 1.49 -10.69
N PHE A 89 6.64 1.74 -9.48
CA PHE A 89 6.22 2.92 -8.71
C PHE A 89 6.61 4.24 -9.37
N SER A 90 7.67 4.26 -10.16
CA SER A 90 8.05 5.41 -10.99
C SER A 90 6.97 5.78 -12.01
N GLU A 91 6.39 4.80 -12.70
CA GLU A 91 5.30 5.01 -13.66
C GLU A 91 4.04 5.51 -12.97
N ILE A 92 3.74 4.96 -11.80
CA ILE A 92 2.60 5.39 -10.98
C ILE A 92 2.78 6.82 -10.50
N LYS A 93 3.97 7.17 -10.00
CA LYS A 93 4.32 8.54 -9.60
C LYS A 93 4.11 9.52 -10.76
N GLU A 94 4.57 9.15 -11.96
CA GLU A 94 4.38 9.98 -13.15
C GLU A 94 2.89 10.23 -13.43
N LYS A 95 2.06 9.18 -13.41
CA LYS A 95 0.60 9.29 -13.58
C LYS A 95 -0.06 10.15 -12.52
N LEU A 96 0.30 9.97 -11.25
CA LEU A 96 -0.19 10.80 -10.15
C LEU A 96 0.21 12.27 -10.35
N SER A 97 1.46 12.52 -10.74
CA SER A 97 1.98 13.87 -10.98
C SER A 97 1.32 14.55 -12.18
N HIS A 98 1.05 13.79 -13.25
CA HIS A 98 0.42 14.33 -14.46
C HIS A 98 -1.09 14.56 -14.27
N SER A 99 -1.80 13.57 -13.75
CA SER A 99 -3.26 13.59 -13.74
C SER A 99 -3.87 14.04 -12.42
N PHE A 100 -3.12 13.95 -11.31
CA PHE A 100 -3.67 14.08 -9.97
C PHE A 100 -2.89 15.02 -9.03
N ALA A 101 -1.96 15.79 -9.57
CA ALA A 101 -1.07 16.69 -8.82
C ALA A 101 -1.79 17.78 -8.00
N LYS A 102 -3.06 18.07 -8.29
CA LYS A 102 -3.87 19.02 -7.50
C LYS A 102 -4.41 18.42 -6.21
N GLU A 103 -4.53 17.10 -6.15
CA GLU A 103 -5.14 16.38 -5.02
C GLU A 103 -4.09 15.79 -4.09
N VAL A 104 -2.96 15.33 -4.64
CA VAL A 104 -1.90 14.67 -3.88
C VAL A 104 -0.50 15.11 -4.33
N MET A 105 0.46 14.92 -3.45
CA MET A 105 1.89 14.84 -3.75
C MET A 105 2.31 13.39 -3.66
N SER A 106 3.31 12.98 -4.45
CA SER A 106 3.86 11.63 -4.38
C SER A 106 5.37 11.63 -4.59
N SER A 107 6.05 10.75 -3.86
CA SER A 107 7.48 10.49 -3.99
C SER A 107 7.77 9.01 -3.99
N VAL A 108 8.78 8.60 -4.74
CA VAL A 108 9.26 7.23 -4.82
C VAL A 108 10.67 7.18 -4.26
N ARG A 109 10.98 6.16 -3.48
CA ARG A 109 12.32 5.86 -2.99
C ARG A 109 12.65 4.39 -3.26
N GLN A 110 13.87 4.13 -3.72
CA GLN A 110 14.40 2.79 -3.97
C GLN A 110 15.40 2.42 -2.88
N TYR A 111 15.47 1.12 -2.57
CA TYR A 111 16.37 0.55 -1.58
C TYR A 111 17.10 -0.65 -2.16
N ALA A 112 18.38 -0.72 -1.90
CA ALA A 112 19.18 -1.92 -2.16
C ALA A 112 19.06 -2.92 -0.99
N THR A 113 19.68 -4.06 -1.16
CA THR A 113 19.71 -5.14 -0.15
C THR A 113 20.71 -4.89 0.99
N SER A 114 21.38 -3.75 1.00
CA SER A 114 22.31 -3.38 2.06
C SER A 114 21.59 -3.14 3.39
N VAL A 115 22.25 -3.44 4.49
CA VAL A 115 21.71 -3.20 5.84
C VAL A 115 21.35 -1.72 6.03
N SER A 116 22.16 -0.80 5.50
CA SER A 116 21.91 0.65 5.58
C SER A 116 20.67 1.08 4.81
N ASP A 117 20.44 0.51 3.61
CA ASP A 117 19.24 0.85 2.83
C ASP A 117 17.98 0.30 3.48
N GLN A 118 18.02 -0.94 4.00
CA GLN A 118 16.88 -1.50 4.70
C GLN A 118 16.59 -0.78 6.02
N ALA A 119 17.61 -0.29 6.72
CA ALA A 119 17.43 0.60 7.88
C ALA A 119 16.80 1.95 7.49
N SER A 120 17.24 2.52 6.37
CA SER A 120 16.65 3.76 5.82
C SER A 120 15.18 3.59 5.44
N TYR A 121 14.78 2.42 4.94
CA TYR A 121 13.36 2.08 4.73
C TYR A 121 12.57 2.10 6.04
N VAL A 122 13.11 1.46 7.08
CA VAL A 122 12.43 1.40 8.40
C VAL A 122 12.25 2.79 8.99
N GLU A 123 13.23 3.67 8.82
CA GLU A 123 13.15 5.07 9.25
C GLU A 123 12.07 5.84 8.46
N GLU A 124 12.03 5.71 7.13
CA GLU A 124 10.99 6.33 6.31
C GLU A 124 9.60 5.84 6.69
N LEU A 125 9.44 4.52 6.87
CA LEU A 125 8.18 3.93 7.31
C LEU A 125 7.74 4.53 8.66
N LYS A 126 8.67 4.58 9.63
CA LYS A 126 8.35 5.14 10.96
C LYS A 126 7.83 6.57 10.84
N ILE A 127 8.54 7.42 10.10
CA ILE A 127 8.15 8.81 9.86
C ILE A 127 6.78 8.87 9.19
N ALA A 128 6.55 8.09 8.13
CA ALA A 128 5.27 8.09 7.42
C ALA A 128 4.10 7.70 8.34
N ILE A 129 4.23 6.60 9.09
CA ILE A 129 3.19 6.15 10.02
C ILE A 129 2.99 7.15 11.16
N ASP A 130 4.06 7.77 11.65
CA ASP A 130 4.01 8.79 12.70
C ASP A 130 3.27 10.04 12.23
N ASP A 131 3.43 10.41 10.95
CA ASP A 131 2.70 11.47 10.25
C ASP A 131 1.29 11.05 9.79
N ASN A 132 0.86 9.85 10.15
CA ASN A 132 -0.44 9.29 9.80
C ASN A 132 -0.63 9.02 8.30
N LEU A 133 0.45 8.69 7.61
CA LEU A 133 0.48 8.37 6.19
C LEU A 133 0.74 6.87 5.99
N PRO A 134 -0.19 6.12 5.38
CA PRO A 134 0.11 4.75 4.96
C PRO A 134 1.13 4.78 3.82
N LEU A 135 2.04 3.79 3.79
CA LEU A 135 3.14 3.73 2.84
C LEU A 135 2.97 2.55 1.88
N VAL A 136 2.83 2.80 0.59
CA VAL A 136 2.84 1.72 -0.41
C VAL A 136 4.26 1.19 -0.51
N THR A 137 4.43 -0.12 -0.31
CA THR A 137 5.72 -0.79 -0.17
C THR A 137 5.82 -1.94 -1.16
N ALA A 138 6.89 -1.98 -1.94
CA ALA A 138 7.23 -3.11 -2.79
C ALA A 138 8.20 -4.03 -2.06
N ILE A 139 7.81 -5.28 -1.90
CA ILE A 139 8.66 -6.36 -1.40
C ILE A 139 9.14 -7.22 -2.57
N THR A 140 10.41 -7.58 -2.55
CA THR A 140 11.03 -8.45 -3.55
C THR A 140 11.47 -9.74 -2.90
N PHE A 141 11.17 -10.86 -3.54
CA PHE A 141 11.49 -12.22 -3.13
C PHE A 141 12.04 -13.01 -4.31
N ARG A 142 12.50 -14.23 -4.05
CA ARG A 142 13.02 -15.09 -5.12
C ARG A 142 11.91 -15.40 -6.14
N GLY A 143 12.04 -14.86 -7.34
CA GLY A 143 11.12 -15.11 -8.46
C GLY A 143 10.07 -14.03 -8.68
N GLY A 144 10.04 -12.93 -7.89
CA GLY A 144 9.09 -11.85 -8.14
C GLY A 144 9.15 -10.70 -7.15
N ALA A 145 8.20 -9.79 -7.35
CA ALA A 145 7.94 -8.67 -6.46
C ALA A 145 6.43 -8.51 -6.22
N HIS A 146 6.07 -7.90 -5.11
CA HIS A 146 4.68 -7.67 -4.74
C HIS A 146 4.53 -6.32 -4.04
N ALA A 147 3.43 -5.63 -4.30
CA ALA A 147 3.13 -4.36 -3.68
C ALA A 147 2.01 -4.52 -2.63
N ILE A 148 2.25 -3.95 -1.45
CA ILE A 148 1.38 -3.98 -0.28
C ILE A 148 1.25 -2.59 0.33
N LEU A 149 0.30 -2.36 1.20
CA LEU A 149 0.11 -1.09 1.90
C LEU A 149 0.49 -1.24 3.38
N ALA A 150 1.63 -0.70 3.79
CA ALA A 150 2.01 -0.60 5.19
C ALA A 150 1.14 0.43 5.90
N ILE A 151 0.53 0.02 7.03
CA ILE A 151 -0.42 0.83 7.81
C ILE A 151 0.00 1.03 9.26
N GLY A 152 1.06 0.36 9.70
CA GLY A 152 1.52 0.44 11.09
C GLY A 152 2.75 -0.39 11.36
N TYR A 153 3.21 -0.32 12.59
CA TYR A 153 4.39 -1.07 13.06
C TYR A 153 4.28 -1.48 14.54
N GLU A 154 5.05 -2.49 14.92
CA GLU A 154 5.35 -2.85 16.31
C GLU A 154 6.78 -2.44 16.64
N GLU A 155 6.94 -1.65 17.71
CA GLU A 155 8.23 -1.23 18.25
C GLU A 155 8.45 -1.87 19.64
N GLN A 156 9.62 -2.48 19.83
CA GLN A 156 10.07 -3.05 21.07
C GLN A 156 11.43 -2.43 21.42
N GLU A 157 11.55 -1.85 22.61
CA GLU A 157 12.80 -1.23 23.10
C GLU A 157 13.41 -0.21 22.12
N GLY A 158 12.55 0.59 21.47
CA GLY A 158 12.97 1.60 20.49
C GLY A 158 13.30 1.06 19.10
N VAL A 159 13.18 -0.28 18.87
CA VAL A 159 13.45 -0.92 17.59
C VAL A 159 12.15 -1.44 16.97
N ILE A 160 11.89 -1.10 15.72
CA ILE A 160 10.76 -1.66 14.98
C ILE A 160 11.05 -3.11 14.66
N ARG A 161 10.15 -4.01 15.05
CA ARG A 161 10.28 -5.45 14.85
C ARG A 161 9.30 -5.99 13.80
N LYS A 162 8.13 -5.38 13.68
CA LYS A 162 7.11 -5.82 12.72
C LYS A 162 6.47 -4.62 12.03
N ILE A 163 6.07 -4.82 10.79
CA ILE A 163 5.29 -3.87 9.99
C ILE A 163 3.98 -4.55 9.63
N PHE A 164 2.86 -3.88 9.90
CA PHE A 164 1.51 -4.37 9.62
C PHE A 164 1.03 -3.83 8.28
N CYS A 165 0.52 -4.72 7.43
CA CYS A 165 0.18 -4.37 6.06
C CYS A 165 -1.22 -4.84 5.66
N LEU A 166 -1.81 -4.11 4.70
CA LEU A 166 -2.93 -4.56 3.89
C LEU A 166 -2.39 -5.08 2.56
N ASP A 167 -2.55 -6.36 2.32
CA ASP A 167 -2.14 -7.03 1.10
C ASP A 167 -3.34 -7.28 0.20
N PRO A 168 -3.33 -6.81 -1.05
CA PRO A 168 -4.42 -7.07 -1.99
C PRO A 168 -4.48 -8.52 -2.48
N GLY A 169 -3.41 -9.30 -2.35
CA GLY A 169 -3.36 -10.70 -2.80
C GLY A 169 -4.08 -11.69 -1.89
N TYR A 170 -4.42 -11.28 -0.66
CA TYR A 170 -5.03 -12.17 0.33
C TYR A 170 -6.30 -11.59 0.91
N THR A 171 -7.18 -12.47 1.41
CA THR A 171 -8.37 -12.07 2.17
C THR A 171 -7.97 -11.44 3.50
N ILE A 172 -8.88 -10.65 4.08
CA ILE A 172 -8.71 -10.09 5.42
C ILE A 172 -9.84 -10.57 6.34
N SER A 173 -9.50 -10.94 7.57
CA SER A 173 -10.50 -11.20 8.60
C SER A 173 -11.26 -9.93 8.95
N GLN A 174 -12.57 -10.04 9.18
CA GLN A 174 -13.40 -8.92 9.63
C GLN A 174 -12.98 -8.36 10.99
N THR A 175 -12.22 -9.11 11.76
CA THR A 175 -11.75 -8.74 13.11
C THR A 175 -10.30 -8.29 13.13
N SER A 176 -9.65 -8.09 11.95
CA SER A 176 -8.26 -7.67 11.86
C SER A 176 -8.13 -6.33 11.14
N LEU A 177 -7.16 -5.52 11.57
CA LEU A 177 -6.76 -4.30 10.87
C LEU A 177 -5.78 -4.57 9.71
N TRP A 178 -5.10 -5.73 9.71
CA TRP A 178 -4.11 -6.14 8.70
C TRP A 178 -4.27 -7.62 8.33
N ASN A 179 -3.75 -8.02 7.18
CA ASN A 179 -3.74 -9.41 6.69
C ASN A 179 -2.35 -9.90 6.31
N SER A 180 -1.34 -9.08 6.53
CA SER A 180 0.06 -9.49 6.33
C SER A 180 1.00 -8.71 7.23
N VAL A 181 2.17 -9.31 7.51
CA VAL A 181 3.17 -8.75 8.41
C VAL A 181 4.56 -8.91 7.77
N ILE A 182 5.38 -7.85 7.79
CA ILE A 182 6.81 -7.97 7.55
C ILE A 182 7.50 -8.01 8.93
N THR A 183 8.17 -9.11 9.23
CA THR A 183 9.03 -9.23 10.40
C THR A 183 10.44 -8.79 10.02
N LEU A 184 10.92 -7.76 10.71
CA LEU A 184 12.27 -7.24 10.50
C LEU A 184 13.25 -8.09 11.27
N ASN A 185 13.99 -8.92 10.55
CA ASN A 185 15.00 -9.81 11.12
C ASN A 185 16.39 -9.25 10.82
N GLU A 186 17.32 -9.49 11.73
CA GLU A 186 18.76 -9.21 11.53
C GLU A 186 19.46 -10.34 10.73
N ARG A 187 18.73 -10.96 9.79
CA ARG A 187 19.30 -12.04 8.97
C ARG A 187 20.30 -11.47 7.98
N LYS A 188 21.43 -12.15 7.87
CA LYS A 188 22.42 -11.87 6.83
C LYS A 188 21.90 -12.42 5.49
N GLY A 189 22.03 -11.65 4.41
CA GLY A 189 21.69 -12.08 3.06
C GLY A 189 20.75 -11.10 2.33
N MET A 190 20.52 -11.37 1.06
CA MET A 190 19.73 -10.52 0.18
C MET A 190 18.28 -10.33 0.69
N TYR A 191 17.64 -11.39 1.16
CA TYR A 191 16.26 -11.38 1.65
C TYR A 191 16.27 -11.36 3.18
N CYS A 192 16.54 -10.21 3.76
CA CYS A 192 16.82 -10.07 5.19
C CYS A 192 15.57 -10.03 6.08
N HIS A 193 14.38 -9.82 5.52
CA HIS A 193 13.12 -9.78 6.25
C HIS A 193 12.27 -11.00 5.94
N GLN A 194 11.25 -11.24 6.76
CA GLN A 194 10.27 -12.28 6.55
C GLN A 194 8.90 -11.64 6.36
N TYR A 195 8.27 -11.92 5.24
CA TYR A 195 6.90 -11.56 4.94
C TYR A 195 5.98 -12.73 5.24
N ILE A 196 4.91 -12.50 5.99
CA ILE A 196 4.02 -13.54 6.53
C ILE A 196 2.57 -13.15 6.25
N THR A 197 1.80 -14.11 5.79
CA THR A 197 0.33 -14.06 5.65
C THR A 197 -0.29 -15.30 6.32
N ASP A 198 -1.61 -15.43 6.31
CA ASP A 198 -2.29 -16.62 6.84
C ASP A 198 -1.92 -17.90 6.08
N ASN A 199 -1.50 -17.79 4.81
CA ASN A 199 -1.30 -18.94 3.91
C ASN A 199 0.12 -19.02 3.32
N ASP A 200 0.99 -18.04 3.55
CA ASP A 200 2.28 -17.96 2.90
C ASP A 200 3.33 -17.26 3.79
N ASP A 201 4.56 -17.67 3.62
CA ASP A 201 5.71 -17.09 4.32
C ASP A 201 6.88 -17.02 3.31
N LYS A 202 7.50 -15.86 3.18
CA LYS A 202 8.59 -15.62 2.23
C LYS A 202 9.70 -14.77 2.84
N ASN A 203 10.93 -15.10 2.51
CA ASN A 203 12.04 -14.19 2.76
C ASN A 203 12.05 -13.10 1.69
N VAL A 204 12.09 -11.83 2.12
CA VAL A 204 11.96 -10.65 1.28
C VAL A 204 12.99 -9.58 1.64
N PHE A 205 13.19 -8.62 0.75
CA PHE A 205 13.69 -7.29 1.08
C PHE A 205 12.74 -6.24 0.53
N VAL A 206 12.75 -5.05 1.09
CA VAL A 206 11.97 -3.93 0.56
C VAL A 206 12.80 -3.27 -0.52
N SER A 207 12.26 -3.23 -1.74
CA SER A 207 12.94 -2.69 -2.91
C SER A 207 12.53 -1.25 -3.23
N GLU A 208 11.30 -0.88 -2.93
CA GLU A 208 10.77 0.43 -3.32
C GLU A 208 9.61 0.86 -2.41
N THR A 209 9.46 2.16 -2.21
CA THR A 209 8.29 2.75 -1.56
C THR A 209 7.68 3.83 -2.44
N LEU A 210 6.36 4.00 -2.33
CA LEU A 210 5.63 5.14 -2.88
C LEU A 210 4.85 5.81 -1.74
N LYS A 211 5.31 6.99 -1.35
CA LYS A 211 4.65 7.85 -0.38
C LYS A 211 3.67 8.76 -1.11
N ILE A 212 2.43 8.82 -0.63
CA ILE A 212 1.37 9.69 -1.16
C ILE A 212 0.85 10.56 -0.03
N GLU A 213 0.80 11.86 -0.25
CA GLU A 213 0.33 12.86 0.70
C GLU A 213 -0.82 13.64 0.07
N ARG A 214 -1.92 13.78 0.80
CA ARG A 214 -3.03 14.64 0.38
C ARG A 214 -2.64 16.11 0.53
N LYS A 215 -2.95 16.94 -0.46
CA LYS A 215 -2.81 18.40 -0.41
C LYS A 215 -3.94 19.07 0.34
#